data_6bf6964f53a63e7f13b0ab0fa3c11b34
#
_entry.id   6bf6964f53a63e7f13b0ab0fa3c11b34
#
_cell.length_a   1.000
_cell.length_b   1.000
_cell.length_c   1.000
_cell.angle_alpha   90.00
_cell.angle_beta   90.00
_cell.angle_gamma   90.00
#
_symmetry.space_group_name_H-M   'P 1'
#
loop_
_entity.id
_entity.type
_entity.pdbx_description
1 polymer ?
#
loop_
_entity_poly.entity_id
_entity_poly.type
_entity_poly.pdbx_seq_one_letter_code
_entity_poly.pdbx_strand_id
1 'polypeptide(L)'
;MIVTNPRDFLSAIGQQSWTINLGATAEAAYLVSPANFSLAAESATDNAYMDLAQQPDPLAALAEHAELARRIAEDVPVVTFPGDPEAVDGVFPNNAFATVPGRLIVGRMRHAVRQRETRRSDIRAWFTKLLGRQLVDLSDGDFV
;
A
#
# COMPACT_ATOMS: atom_id res chain seq x y z
N MET A 1 7.17 -24.26 -0.86
CA MET A 1 6.22 -25.05 -1.69
C MET A 1 5.35 -24.06 -2.42
N ILE A 2 5.26 -24.13 -3.75
CA ILE A 2 4.32 -23.33 -4.55
C ILE A 2 3.12 -24.22 -4.84
N VAL A 3 1.93 -23.74 -4.52
CA VAL A 3 0.66 -24.46 -4.71
C VAL A 3 -0.14 -23.75 -5.77
N THR A 4 -0.53 -24.47 -6.83
CA THR A 4 -1.14 -23.89 -8.02
C THR A 4 -2.63 -24.24 -8.19
N ASN A 5 -3.18 -25.06 -7.30
CA ASN A 5 -4.60 -25.41 -7.34
C ASN A 5 -5.22 -25.47 -5.92
N PRO A 6 -6.55 -25.29 -5.80
CA PRO A 6 -7.22 -25.23 -4.50
C PRO A 6 -7.13 -26.50 -3.66
N ARG A 7 -7.08 -27.68 -4.27
CA ARG A 7 -7.02 -28.95 -3.55
C ARG A 7 -5.69 -29.11 -2.85
N ASP A 8 -4.58 -28.83 -3.55
CA ASP A 8 -3.24 -28.91 -2.97
C ASP A 8 -3.04 -27.83 -1.91
N PHE A 9 -3.65 -26.65 -2.09
CA PHE A 9 -3.66 -25.59 -1.09
C PHE A 9 -4.32 -26.05 0.22
N LEU A 10 -5.51 -26.65 0.14
CA LEU A 10 -6.20 -27.18 1.33
C LEU A 10 -5.42 -28.29 2.01
N SER A 11 -4.80 -29.17 1.22
CA SER A 11 -3.92 -30.24 1.75
C SER A 11 -2.70 -29.66 2.46
N ALA A 12 -2.06 -28.65 1.86
CA ALA A 12 -0.90 -27.97 2.45
C ALA A 12 -1.25 -27.25 3.76
N ILE A 13 -2.41 -26.59 3.82
CA ILE A 13 -2.90 -25.94 5.04
C ILE A 13 -3.15 -26.97 6.13
N GLY A 14 -3.79 -28.10 5.82
CA GLY A 14 -4.09 -29.14 6.79
C GLY A 14 -2.84 -29.83 7.38
N GLN A 15 -1.70 -29.75 6.71
CA GLN A 15 -0.44 -30.35 7.14
C GLN A 15 0.46 -29.41 7.96
N GLN A 16 0.18 -28.11 7.98
CA GLN A 16 0.96 -27.13 8.72
C GLN A 16 0.20 -26.65 9.97
N SER A 17 0.85 -26.72 11.12
CA SER A 17 0.36 -26.03 12.31
C SER A 17 0.62 -24.53 12.13
N TRP A 18 -0.39 -23.80 11.69
CA TRP A 18 -0.36 -22.35 11.59
C TRP A 18 -0.59 -21.74 12.96
N THR A 19 0.46 -21.44 13.68
CA THR A 19 0.38 -20.52 14.83
C THR A 19 0.31 -19.08 14.31
N ILE A 20 -0.81 -18.70 13.68
CA ILE A 20 -1.06 -17.32 13.33
C ILE A 20 -1.65 -16.65 14.55
N ASN A 21 -0.79 -16.12 15.40
CA ASN A 21 -1.21 -15.23 16.48
C ASN A 21 -1.23 -13.79 15.96
N LEU A 22 -1.95 -13.60 14.86
CA LEU A 22 -2.19 -12.27 14.27
C LEU A 22 -3.54 -11.82 14.80
N GLY A 23 -3.57 -10.65 15.46
CA GLY A 23 -4.82 -9.96 15.70
C GLY A 23 -5.58 -9.81 14.37
N ALA A 24 -6.89 -9.98 14.39
CA ALA A 24 -7.73 -9.81 13.21
C ALA A 24 -7.76 -8.35 12.72
N THR A 25 -7.27 -7.41 13.54
CA THR A 25 -7.28 -5.97 13.29
C THR A 25 -5.87 -5.41 13.25
N ALA A 26 -5.67 -4.32 12.52
CA ALA A 26 -4.41 -3.59 12.50
C ALA A 26 -4.13 -2.94 13.87
N GLU A 27 -2.88 -2.96 14.32
CA GLU A 27 -2.43 -2.29 15.55
C GLU A 27 -2.07 -0.81 15.32
N ALA A 28 -1.87 -0.41 14.09
CA ALA A 28 -1.61 0.95 13.64
C ALA A 28 -1.94 1.08 12.15
N ALA A 29 -2.17 2.31 11.70
CA ALA A 29 -2.37 2.61 10.28
C ALA A 29 -1.37 3.65 9.79
N TYR A 30 -1.00 3.57 8.52
CA TYR A 30 -0.30 4.64 7.85
C TYR A 30 -1.07 5.08 6.60
N LEU A 31 -1.03 6.37 6.33
CA LEU A 31 -1.69 7.01 5.22
C LEU A 31 -0.67 7.84 4.45
N VAL A 32 -1.01 8.21 3.22
CA VAL A 32 -0.27 9.21 2.43
C VAL A 32 -1.23 10.34 2.09
N SER A 33 -0.83 11.56 2.36
CA SER A 33 -1.63 12.76 2.09
C SER A 33 -1.97 12.86 0.60
N PRO A 34 -3.20 13.24 0.23
CA PRO A 34 -3.59 13.51 -1.15
C PRO A 34 -3.07 14.85 -1.68
N ALA A 35 -2.17 15.52 -0.96
CA ALA A 35 -1.47 16.67 -1.52
C ALA A 35 -0.76 16.24 -2.82
N ASN A 36 -1.06 16.95 -3.91
CA ASN A 36 -0.64 16.62 -5.28
C ASN A 36 -1.32 15.40 -5.93
N PHE A 37 -2.38 14.85 -5.32
CA PHE A 37 -3.18 13.80 -5.95
C PHE A 37 -3.83 14.30 -7.24
N SER A 38 -3.70 13.54 -8.31
CA SER A 38 -4.43 13.73 -9.56
C SER A 38 -4.57 12.39 -10.28
N LEU A 39 -5.51 12.32 -11.23
CA LEU A 39 -5.72 11.11 -12.00
C LEU A 39 -4.62 10.96 -13.06
N ALA A 40 -3.84 9.88 -12.97
CA ALA A 40 -2.80 9.57 -13.95
C ALA A 40 -3.39 8.87 -15.18
N ALA A 41 -3.07 9.37 -16.38
CA ALA A 41 -3.51 8.77 -17.64
C ALA A 41 -3.05 7.31 -17.79
N GLU A 42 -1.83 6.99 -17.34
CA GLU A 42 -1.31 5.61 -17.36
C GLU A 42 -2.18 4.67 -16.50
N SER A 43 -2.56 5.11 -15.30
CA SER A 43 -3.38 4.32 -14.39
C SER A 43 -4.81 4.14 -14.91
N ALA A 44 -5.35 5.11 -15.65
CA ALA A 44 -6.67 5.06 -16.25
C ALA A 44 -6.78 3.99 -17.35
N THR A 45 -5.68 3.56 -17.95
CA THR A 45 -5.73 2.52 -19.01
C THR A 45 -6.25 1.18 -18.51
N ASP A 46 -6.07 0.88 -17.24
CA ASP A 46 -6.46 -0.39 -16.61
C ASP A 46 -7.63 -0.24 -15.62
N ASN A 47 -8.09 0.98 -15.39
CA ASN A 47 -9.12 1.25 -14.40
C ASN A 47 -10.35 1.88 -15.05
N ALA A 48 -11.34 1.06 -15.36
CA ALA A 48 -12.60 1.48 -15.98
C ALA A 48 -13.43 2.46 -15.13
N TYR A 49 -13.12 2.59 -13.84
CA TYR A 49 -13.80 3.53 -12.94
C TYR A 49 -13.14 4.92 -12.91
N MET A 50 -12.00 5.08 -13.57
CA MET A 50 -11.26 6.35 -13.60
C MET A 50 -11.70 7.20 -14.78
N ASP A 51 -12.40 8.29 -14.52
CA ASP A 51 -12.81 9.28 -15.52
C ASP A 51 -11.88 10.49 -15.49
N LEU A 52 -10.98 10.57 -16.45
CA LEU A 52 -10.00 11.67 -16.55
C LEU A 52 -10.61 13.05 -16.76
N ALA A 53 -11.88 13.11 -17.23
CA ALA A 53 -12.59 14.38 -17.38
C ALA A 53 -13.06 14.96 -16.03
N GLN A 54 -13.12 14.13 -15.00
CA GLN A 54 -13.55 14.51 -13.66
C GLN A 54 -12.36 14.49 -12.69
N GLN A 55 -11.52 15.52 -12.76
CA GLN A 55 -10.43 15.67 -11.80
C GLN A 55 -10.96 15.93 -10.39
N PRO A 56 -10.35 15.32 -9.36
CA PRO A 56 -10.76 15.54 -7.98
C PRO A 56 -10.50 17.00 -7.56
N ASP A 57 -11.35 17.52 -6.70
CA ASP A 57 -11.09 18.79 -6.00
C ASP A 57 -9.99 18.55 -4.95
N PRO A 58 -8.82 19.22 -5.07
CA PRO A 58 -7.70 18.99 -4.15
C PRO A 58 -8.02 19.37 -2.70
N LEU A 59 -8.84 20.40 -2.47
CA LEU A 59 -9.21 20.84 -1.12
C LEU A 59 -10.20 19.86 -0.48
N ALA A 60 -11.17 19.39 -1.26
CA ALA A 60 -12.09 18.36 -0.80
C ALA A 60 -11.35 17.06 -0.47
N ALA A 61 -10.43 16.61 -1.33
CA ALA A 61 -9.62 15.42 -1.08
C ALA A 61 -8.78 15.53 0.21
N LEU A 62 -8.18 16.70 0.46
CA LEU A 62 -7.43 16.94 1.70
C LEU A 62 -8.33 16.91 2.93
N ALA A 63 -9.53 17.51 2.85
CA ALA A 63 -10.47 17.54 3.97
C ALA A 63 -11.03 16.13 4.28
N GLU A 64 -11.39 15.37 3.27
CA GLU A 64 -11.88 13.99 3.42
C GLU A 64 -10.80 13.07 3.99
N HIS A 65 -9.55 13.20 3.50
CA HIS A 65 -8.43 12.43 4.01
C HIS A 65 -8.12 12.78 5.48
N ALA A 66 -8.18 14.05 5.86
CA ALA A 66 -7.98 14.48 7.25
C ALA A 66 -9.07 13.89 8.17
N GLU A 67 -10.32 13.88 7.72
CA GLU A 67 -11.42 13.27 8.48
C GLU A 67 -11.25 11.74 8.57
N LEU A 68 -10.82 11.07 7.48
CA LEU A 68 -10.49 9.64 7.50
C LEU A 68 -9.40 9.34 8.53
N ALA A 69 -8.29 10.10 8.51
CA ALA A 69 -7.20 9.94 9.47
C ALA A 69 -7.68 10.13 10.91
N ARG A 70 -8.52 11.14 11.15
CA ARG A 70 -9.10 11.41 12.47
C ARG A 70 -9.97 10.25 12.95
N ARG A 71 -10.81 9.69 12.07
CA ARG A 71 -11.68 8.54 12.42
C ARG A 71 -10.88 7.30 12.75
N ILE A 72 -9.87 6.97 11.94
CA ILE A 72 -9.01 5.80 12.22
C ILE A 72 -8.25 6.00 13.55
N ALA A 73 -7.83 7.23 13.85
CA ALA A 73 -7.09 7.57 15.08
C ALA A 73 -7.93 7.43 16.36
N GLU A 74 -9.25 7.28 16.27
CA GLU A 74 -10.10 6.95 17.41
C GLU A 74 -9.81 5.53 17.95
N ASP A 75 -9.36 4.61 17.08
CA ASP A 75 -9.17 3.21 17.42
C ASP A 75 -7.68 2.79 17.44
N VAL A 76 -6.86 3.31 16.51
CA VAL A 76 -5.45 2.93 16.37
C VAL A 76 -4.55 4.14 16.06
N PRO A 77 -3.26 4.11 16.44
CA PRO A 77 -2.31 5.14 16.03
C PRO A 77 -2.23 5.29 14.51
N VAL A 78 -2.23 6.52 14.02
CA VAL A 78 -2.12 6.85 12.59
C VAL A 78 -0.90 7.69 12.33
N VAL A 79 -0.11 7.35 11.31
CA VAL A 79 0.91 8.21 10.72
C VAL A 79 0.52 8.58 9.29
N THR A 80 0.63 9.86 8.94
CA THR A 80 0.39 10.34 7.59
C THR A 80 1.69 10.84 6.99
N PHE A 81 2.12 10.21 5.89
CA PHE A 81 3.25 10.68 5.09
C PHE A 81 2.81 11.82 4.16
N PRO A 82 3.72 12.74 3.79
CA PRO A 82 3.40 13.80 2.85
C PRO A 82 3.08 13.24 1.46
N GLY A 83 2.24 13.94 0.70
CA GLY A 83 2.04 13.67 -0.72
C GLY A 83 3.32 13.95 -1.52
N ASP A 84 3.47 13.25 -2.64
CA ASP A 84 4.63 13.39 -3.53
C ASP A 84 4.16 13.86 -4.91
N PRO A 85 4.62 15.01 -5.42
CA PRO A 85 4.21 15.54 -6.70
C PRO A 85 4.60 14.65 -7.89
N GLU A 86 5.58 13.77 -7.71
CA GLU A 86 6.00 12.82 -8.74
C GLU A 86 5.26 11.47 -8.66
N ALA A 87 4.51 11.22 -7.59
CA ALA A 87 3.73 10.01 -7.35
C ALA A 87 2.27 10.38 -7.12
N VAL A 88 1.61 10.86 -8.18
CA VAL A 88 0.26 11.44 -8.11
C VAL A 88 -0.82 10.49 -7.57
N ASP A 89 -0.67 9.19 -7.77
CA ASP A 89 -1.54 8.13 -7.22
C ASP A 89 -1.08 7.63 -5.84
N GLY A 90 -0.06 8.24 -5.24
CA GLY A 90 0.59 7.79 -4.01
C GLY A 90 -0.30 7.78 -2.77
N VAL A 91 -1.50 8.37 -2.85
CA VAL A 91 -2.54 8.31 -1.81
C VAL A 91 -3.04 6.88 -1.55
N PHE A 92 -2.77 5.94 -2.46
CA PHE A 92 -3.13 4.52 -2.35
C PHE A 92 -1.91 3.62 -2.03
N PRO A 93 -1.25 3.79 -0.86
CA PRO A 93 0.00 3.10 -0.55
C PRO A 93 -0.13 1.58 -0.45
N ASN A 94 -1.32 1.06 -0.17
CA ASN A 94 -1.62 -0.37 -0.08
C ASN A 94 -1.35 -1.15 -1.38
N ASN A 95 -1.27 -0.47 -2.52
CA ASN A 95 -0.92 -1.11 -3.78
C ASN A 95 0.59 -1.33 -3.92
N ALA A 96 1.40 -0.45 -3.33
CA ALA A 96 2.86 -0.47 -3.43
C ALA A 96 3.53 -1.17 -2.25
N PHE A 97 2.91 -1.10 -1.07
CA PHE A 97 3.47 -1.59 0.19
C PHE A 97 2.48 -2.50 0.92
N ALA A 98 2.99 -3.61 1.43
CA ALA A 98 2.24 -4.47 2.35
C ALA A 98 3.09 -4.75 3.60
N THR A 99 2.42 -4.91 4.73
CA THR A 99 3.07 -5.25 6.00
C THR A 99 2.58 -6.61 6.51
N VAL A 100 3.52 -7.39 6.97
CA VAL A 100 3.27 -8.62 7.73
C VAL A 100 4.15 -8.60 8.99
N PRO A 101 3.94 -9.44 9.97
CA PRO A 101 4.77 -9.47 11.16
C PRO A 101 6.27 -9.50 10.83
N GLY A 102 6.99 -8.50 11.32
CA GLY A 102 8.43 -8.36 11.14
C GLY A 102 8.89 -7.90 9.75
N ARG A 103 8.02 -7.70 8.76
CA ARG A 103 8.43 -7.40 7.38
C ARG A 103 7.64 -6.26 6.74
N LEU A 104 8.33 -5.52 5.86
CA LEU A 104 7.76 -4.66 4.85
C LEU A 104 7.97 -5.33 3.49
N ILE A 105 6.91 -5.53 2.75
CA ILE A 105 6.95 -6.04 1.37
C ILE A 105 6.68 -4.87 0.44
N VAL A 106 7.56 -4.67 -0.54
CA VAL A 106 7.41 -3.66 -1.59
C VAL A 106 7.09 -4.38 -2.89
N GLY A 107 5.92 -4.13 -3.44
CA GLY A 107 5.43 -4.75 -4.67
C GLY A 107 5.99 -4.08 -5.92
N ARG A 108 5.93 -4.79 -7.06
CA ARG A 108 6.18 -4.22 -8.36
C ARG A 108 4.90 -3.60 -8.91
N MET A 109 4.98 -2.34 -9.30
CA MET A 109 3.88 -1.65 -9.96
C MET A 109 4.01 -1.75 -11.48
N ARG A 110 2.90 -1.95 -12.17
CA ARG A 110 2.85 -2.10 -13.63
C ARG A 110 3.26 -0.81 -14.35
N HIS A 111 2.65 0.32 -13.95
CA HIS A 111 2.84 1.61 -14.61
C HIS A 111 4.02 2.39 -14.03
N ALA A 112 4.78 3.06 -14.89
CA ALA A 112 5.95 3.83 -14.50
C ALA A 112 5.63 4.92 -13.46
N VAL A 113 4.49 5.59 -13.60
CA VAL A 113 4.00 6.58 -12.63
C VAL A 113 3.83 5.97 -11.24
N ARG A 114 3.30 4.73 -11.16
CA ARG A 114 3.11 4.02 -9.92
C ARG A 114 4.40 3.38 -9.36
N GLN A 115 5.38 3.07 -10.21
CA GLN A 115 6.70 2.57 -9.76
C GLN A 115 7.46 3.58 -8.90
N ARG A 116 7.19 4.88 -9.04
CA ARG A 116 7.75 5.93 -8.18
C ARG A 116 7.34 5.78 -6.73
N GLU A 117 6.12 5.33 -6.49
CA GLU A 117 5.60 5.09 -5.13
C GLU A 117 6.44 4.06 -4.39
N THR A 118 6.86 2.98 -5.06
CA THR A 118 7.67 1.93 -4.44
C THR A 118 9.06 2.42 -4.00
N ARG A 119 9.54 3.54 -4.56
CA ARG A 119 10.84 4.14 -4.27
C ARG A 119 10.82 5.16 -3.14
N ARG A 120 9.67 5.40 -2.50
CA ARG A 120 9.49 6.33 -1.38
C ARG A 120 10.44 5.99 -0.23
N SER A 121 11.54 6.71 -0.14
CA SER A 121 12.59 6.49 0.85
C SER A 121 12.14 6.79 2.28
N ASP A 122 11.23 7.73 2.47
CA ASP A 122 10.63 8.08 3.75
C ASP A 122 9.79 6.93 4.32
N ILE A 123 8.91 6.33 3.51
CA ILE A 123 8.10 5.17 3.91
C ILE A 123 9.00 3.96 4.19
N ARG A 124 9.93 3.65 3.27
CA ARG A 124 10.90 2.56 3.45
C ARG A 124 11.71 2.73 4.74
N ALA A 125 12.24 3.93 4.97
CA ALA A 125 13.05 4.21 6.18
C ALA A 125 12.21 4.12 7.47
N TRP A 126 10.98 4.59 7.45
CA TRP A 126 10.07 4.46 8.58
C TRP A 126 9.93 3.00 9.01
N PHE A 127 9.59 2.12 8.08
CA PHE A 127 9.39 0.71 8.40
C PHE A 127 10.70 -0.01 8.73
N THR A 128 11.77 0.23 7.99
CA THR A 128 13.01 -0.54 8.16
C THR A 128 13.90 -0.01 9.28
N LYS A 129 14.09 1.31 9.36
CA LYS A 129 15.02 1.91 10.32
C LYS A 129 14.35 2.24 11.66
N LEU A 130 13.10 2.75 11.64
CA LEU A 130 12.41 3.12 12.87
C LEU A 130 11.68 1.93 13.50
N LEU A 131 10.92 1.17 12.70
CA LEU A 131 10.17 0.03 13.18
C LEU A 131 10.92 -1.31 13.10
N GLY A 132 12.16 -1.32 12.60
CA GLY A 132 13.01 -2.51 12.53
C GLY A 132 12.46 -3.64 11.63
N ARG A 133 11.60 -3.32 10.66
CA ARG A 133 11.03 -4.33 9.75
C ARG A 133 12.05 -4.76 8.71
N GLN A 134 12.12 -6.06 8.44
CA GLN A 134 12.92 -6.58 7.33
C GLN A 134 12.27 -6.19 6.00
N LEU A 135 13.06 -5.63 5.08
CA LEU A 135 12.58 -5.31 3.74
C LEU A 135 12.58 -6.57 2.85
N VAL A 136 11.43 -6.82 2.21
CA VAL A 136 11.28 -7.76 1.09
C VAL A 136 10.96 -6.91 -0.14
N ASP A 137 11.96 -6.62 -0.94
CA ASP A 137 11.82 -5.76 -2.12
C ASP A 137 11.58 -6.61 -3.38
N LEU A 138 10.40 -6.50 -3.94
CA LEU A 138 9.99 -7.18 -5.17
C LEU A 138 9.81 -6.16 -6.32
N SER A 139 10.14 -4.87 -6.09
CA SER A 139 9.85 -3.79 -7.05
C SER A 139 10.65 -3.90 -8.35
N ASP A 140 11.83 -4.50 -8.31
CA ASP A 140 12.74 -4.65 -9.45
C ASP A 140 12.76 -6.09 -10.03
N GLY A 141 11.93 -7.00 -9.50
CA GLY A 141 11.86 -8.39 -9.97
C GLY A 141 11.14 -8.52 -11.31
N ASP A 142 11.57 -9.49 -12.14
CA ASP A 142 10.77 -9.91 -13.28
C ASP A 142 9.59 -10.75 -12.79
N PHE A 143 8.38 -10.43 -13.27
CA PHE A 143 7.26 -11.34 -13.13
C PHE A 143 7.46 -12.47 -14.16
N VAL A 144 7.63 -13.68 -13.66
CA VAL A 144 7.55 -14.90 -14.46
C VAL A 144 6.10 -15.34 -14.53
#